data_869a4987021541356a9d4fac9c2625d8
#
_entry.id   869a4987021541356a9d4fac9c2625d8
#
_cell.length_a   1.000
_cell.length_b   1.000
_cell.length_c   1.000
_cell.angle_alpha   90.00
_cell.angle_beta   90.00
_cell.angle_gamma   90.00
#
_symmetry.space_group_name_H-M   'P 1'
#
loop_
_entity.id
_entity.type
_entity.pdbx_description
1 polymer ?
#
loop_
_entity_poly.entity_id
_entity_poly.type
_entity_poly.pdbx_seq_one_letter_code
_entity_poly.pdbx_strand_id
1 'polypeptide(L)'
;MNQLTRSGVRVALRTWTAVLAAAAFVVSGPAHAQRGSASPSAERGRYLVQITGCHDCHSPKIEGMTPDLTRALSGRPGTTALPTAAKGEVHAALDLTAWTGPWGSSVASNLTPDPATGLSKAYTEATFIATMRTGKKPNGTAIQPPMPSDVYKNMTDDDLKSIFAYLRTLPAIRNAVFAGLTPAPAPR
;
A
#
# COMPACT_ATOMS: atom_id res chain seq x y z
N MET A 1 -75.34 80.05 -28.39
CA MET A 1 -73.99 80.43 -28.27
C MET A 1 -73.46 79.60 -27.11
N ASN A 2 -72.81 78.44 -27.36
CA ASN A 2 -72.48 77.42 -26.36
C ASN A 2 -71.00 77.28 -26.26
N GLN A 3 -70.52 77.56 -25.08
CA GLN A 3 -69.14 77.25 -24.61
C GLN A 3 -69.11 75.81 -24.15
N LEU A 4 -68.36 74.96 -24.83
CA LEU A 4 -68.08 73.62 -24.35
C LEU A 4 -66.73 73.62 -23.63
N THR A 5 -66.79 73.43 -22.30
CA THR A 5 -65.65 73.24 -21.43
C THR A 5 -65.06 71.89 -21.65
N ARG A 6 -63.79 71.82 -22.03
CA ARG A 6 -63.03 70.55 -22.08
C ARG A 6 -62.39 70.23 -20.73
N SER A 7 -62.91 69.22 -20.08
CA SER A 7 -62.30 68.62 -18.91
C SER A 7 -61.09 67.79 -19.28
N GLY A 8 -59.90 68.21 -18.89
CA GLY A 8 -58.66 67.47 -19.08
C GLY A 8 -58.54 66.36 -18.05
N VAL A 9 -58.57 65.16 -18.50
CA VAL A 9 -58.26 63.98 -17.65
C VAL A 9 -56.73 63.84 -17.58
N ARG A 10 -56.19 64.08 -16.39
CA ARG A 10 -54.75 63.80 -16.11
C ARG A 10 -54.61 62.31 -15.78
N VAL A 11 -54.02 61.54 -16.69
CA VAL A 11 -53.59 60.16 -16.42
C VAL A 11 -52.27 60.22 -15.72
N ALA A 12 -52.27 59.84 -14.42
CA ALA A 12 -51.05 59.66 -13.62
C ALA A 12 -50.38 58.35 -14.03
N LEU A 13 -49.27 58.47 -14.73
CA LEU A 13 -48.39 57.30 -15.02
C LEU A 13 -47.69 56.91 -13.71
N ARG A 14 -48.13 55.81 -13.09
CA ARG A 14 -47.39 55.15 -11.98
C ARG A 14 -46.31 54.29 -12.58
N THR A 15 -45.06 54.71 -12.49
CA THR A 15 -43.88 53.89 -12.81
C THR A 15 -43.69 52.86 -11.74
N TRP A 16 -43.94 51.61 -12.10
CA TRP A 16 -43.60 50.45 -11.26
C TRP A 16 -42.14 50.14 -11.52
N THR A 17 -41.28 50.51 -10.60
CA THR A 17 -39.90 50.01 -10.56
C THR A 17 -39.90 48.56 -10.06
N ALA A 18 -39.82 47.61 -10.96
CA ALA A 18 -39.60 46.22 -10.62
C ALA A 18 -38.16 46.03 -10.11
N VAL A 19 -37.99 45.84 -8.83
CA VAL A 19 -36.71 45.45 -8.24
C VAL A 19 -36.55 43.94 -8.49
N LEU A 20 -35.72 43.59 -9.48
CA LEU A 20 -35.27 42.19 -9.70
C LEU A 20 -34.25 41.86 -8.62
N ALA A 21 -34.69 41.20 -7.54
CA ALA A 21 -33.80 40.56 -6.61
C ALA A 21 -33.22 39.29 -7.27
N ALA A 22 -31.98 39.38 -7.78
CA ALA A 22 -31.24 38.21 -8.24
C ALA A 22 -30.86 37.36 -7.00
N ALA A 23 -31.61 36.31 -6.72
CA ALA A 23 -31.26 35.32 -5.77
C ALA A 23 -30.10 34.48 -6.34
N ALA A 24 -28.87 34.78 -5.92
CA ALA A 24 -27.71 33.93 -6.22
C ALA A 24 -27.87 32.61 -5.47
N PHE A 25 -28.35 31.58 -6.15
CA PHE A 25 -28.28 30.21 -5.65
C PHE A 25 -26.79 29.78 -5.62
N VAL A 26 -26.17 29.88 -4.47
CA VAL A 26 -24.88 29.22 -4.24
C VAL A 26 -25.18 27.72 -4.21
N VAL A 27 -24.97 27.04 -5.32
CA VAL A 27 -24.97 25.59 -5.38
C VAL A 27 -23.74 25.13 -4.63
N SER A 28 -23.88 24.89 -3.33
CA SER A 28 -22.88 24.17 -2.55
C SER A 28 -22.90 22.72 -3.07
N GLY A 29 -22.11 22.43 -4.10
CA GLY A 29 -21.83 21.06 -4.50
C GLY A 29 -21.26 20.31 -3.31
N PRO A 30 -21.49 18.97 -3.21
CA PRO A 30 -20.86 18.18 -2.15
C PRO A 30 -19.35 18.42 -2.26
N ALA A 31 -18.78 19.03 -1.22
CA ALA A 31 -17.34 19.11 -1.10
C ALA A 31 -16.85 17.68 -1.13
N HIS A 32 -16.31 17.24 -2.25
CA HIS A 32 -15.51 16.04 -2.29
C HIS A 32 -14.35 16.33 -1.37
N ALA A 33 -14.48 15.87 -0.10
CA ALA A 33 -13.38 15.87 0.80
C ALA A 33 -12.26 15.13 0.06
N GLN A 34 -11.30 15.88 -0.49
CA GLN A 34 -10.03 15.33 -0.88
C GLN A 34 -9.58 14.59 0.36
N ARG A 35 -9.63 13.25 0.31
CA ARG A 35 -8.96 12.43 1.30
C ARG A 35 -7.50 12.79 1.14
N GLY A 36 -7.06 13.79 1.89
CA GLY A 36 -5.66 14.06 2.07
C GLY A 36 -5.01 12.74 2.41
N SER A 37 -3.89 12.41 1.81
CA SER A 37 -3.13 11.22 2.18
C SER A 37 -3.02 11.25 3.71
N ALA A 38 -3.59 10.22 4.37
CA ALA A 38 -3.48 10.14 5.81
C ALA A 38 -2.00 10.15 6.14
N SER A 39 -1.60 10.97 7.10
CA SER A 39 -0.19 11.01 7.56
C SER A 39 0.29 9.58 7.85
N PRO A 40 1.56 9.27 7.55
CA PRO A 40 2.10 7.93 7.79
C PRO A 40 1.85 7.48 9.24
N SER A 41 1.30 6.29 9.41
CA SER A 41 1.01 5.72 10.72
C SER A 41 1.14 4.20 10.72
N ALA A 42 1.50 3.62 11.87
CA ALA A 42 1.56 2.17 12.02
C ALA A 42 0.19 1.51 11.83
N GLU A 43 -0.91 2.18 12.17
CA GLU A 43 -2.27 1.67 11.95
C GLU A 43 -2.58 1.55 10.46
N ARG A 44 -2.28 2.59 9.68
CA ARG A 44 -2.37 2.55 8.22
C ARG A 44 -1.49 1.45 7.65
N GLY A 45 -0.27 1.30 8.18
CA GLY A 45 0.67 0.25 7.78
C GLY A 45 0.13 -1.15 8.05
N ARG A 46 -0.49 -1.38 9.20
CA ARG A 46 -1.14 -2.65 9.54
C ARG A 46 -2.22 -3.01 8.52
N TYR A 47 -3.09 -2.06 8.20
CA TYR A 47 -4.11 -2.24 7.19
C TYR A 47 -3.50 -2.60 5.83
N LEU A 48 -2.50 -1.85 5.39
CA LEU A 48 -1.83 -2.09 4.11
C LEU A 48 -1.17 -3.47 4.06
N VAL A 49 -0.41 -3.85 5.07
CA VAL A 49 0.23 -5.17 5.16
C VAL A 49 -0.80 -6.30 5.02
N GLN A 50 -1.99 -6.12 5.59
CA GLN A 50 -3.07 -7.09 5.51
C GLN A 50 -3.67 -7.18 4.11
N ILE A 51 -4.03 -6.05 3.50
CA ILE A 51 -4.72 -6.05 2.20
C ILE A 51 -3.80 -6.31 1.01
N THR A 52 -2.49 -6.10 1.16
CA THR A 52 -1.51 -6.38 0.11
C THR A 52 -0.90 -7.78 0.20
N GLY A 53 -1.41 -8.64 1.08
CA GLY A 53 -1.04 -10.04 1.14
C GLY A 53 0.37 -10.32 1.67
N CYS A 54 0.98 -9.42 2.45
CA CYS A 54 2.33 -9.67 2.99
C CYS A 54 2.38 -10.95 3.84
N HIS A 55 1.30 -11.26 4.56
CA HIS A 55 1.21 -12.47 5.37
C HIS A 55 1.20 -13.76 4.55
N ASP A 56 0.79 -13.71 3.27
CA ASP A 56 0.65 -14.90 2.43
C ASP A 56 2.00 -15.62 2.23
N CYS A 57 3.07 -14.84 2.11
CA CYS A 57 4.42 -15.39 1.95
C CYS A 57 5.28 -15.19 3.21
N HIS A 58 5.16 -14.04 3.89
CA HIS A 58 6.08 -13.67 4.96
C HIS A 58 5.69 -14.18 6.35
N SER A 59 4.53 -14.78 6.53
CA SER A 59 4.18 -15.47 7.78
C SER A 59 4.26 -16.98 7.60
N PRO A 60 4.89 -17.71 8.53
CA PRO A 60 4.75 -19.17 8.59
C PRO A 60 3.28 -19.57 8.62
N LYS A 61 3.00 -20.81 8.26
CA LYS A 61 1.63 -21.36 8.33
C LYS A 61 1.50 -22.36 9.47
N ILE A 62 0.31 -22.45 10.01
CA ILE A 62 -0.12 -23.51 10.90
C ILE A 62 -0.81 -24.60 10.08
N GLU A 63 -2.11 -24.79 10.18
CA GLU A 63 -2.83 -25.75 9.36
C GLU A 63 -3.16 -25.19 7.98
N GLY A 64 -2.87 -25.94 6.92
CA GLY A 64 -3.12 -25.55 5.55
C GLY A 64 -2.43 -24.23 5.18
N MET A 65 -3.22 -23.23 4.78
CA MET A 65 -2.72 -21.92 4.34
C MET A 65 -2.90 -20.80 5.39
N THR A 66 -3.30 -21.16 6.63
CA THR A 66 -3.57 -20.16 7.68
C THR A 66 -2.26 -19.56 8.21
N PRO A 67 -2.05 -18.24 8.14
CA PRO A 67 -0.87 -17.60 8.71
C PRO A 67 -0.78 -17.81 10.24
N ASP A 68 0.39 -18.20 10.72
CA ASP A 68 0.71 -18.23 12.13
C ASP A 68 0.96 -16.81 12.65
N LEU A 69 -0.05 -16.22 13.25
CA LEU A 69 0.03 -14.84 13.74
C LEU A 69 0.90 -14.73 15.01
N THR A 70 1.26 -15.84 15.69
CA THR A 70 2.23 -15.80 16.79
C THR A 70 3.65 -15.57 16.28
N ARG A 71 3.88 -15.86 15.00
CA ARG A 71 5.14 -15.62 14.28
C ARG A 71 4.90 -14.76 13.04
N ALA A 72 3.96 -13.82 13.14
CA ALA A 72 3.58 -12.96 12.03
C ALA A 72 4.80 -12.31 11.37
N LEU A 73 4.87 -12.41 10.04
CA LEU A 73 5.87 -11.76 9.19
C LEU A 73 7.33 -12.16 9.51
N SER A 74 7.55 -13.27 10.20
CA SER A 74 8.91 -13.75 10.53
C SER A 74 9.62 -14.47 9.37
N GLY A 75 8.95 -14.61 8.21
CA GLY A 75 9.54 -15.23 7.01
C GLY A 75 9.52 -16.75 7.00
N ARG A 76 10.29 -17.35 6.11
CA ARG A 76 10.39 -18.81 5.96
C ARG A 76 10.86 -19.46 7.25
N PRO A 77 10.16 -20.48 7.78
CA PRO A 77 10.73 -21.34 8.81
C PRO A 77 11.97 -22.06 8.30
N GLY A 78 13.01 -22.15 9.12
CA GLY A 78 14.24 -22.86 8.75
C GLY A 78 14.03 -24.34 8.39
N THR A 79 12.90 -24.92 8.81
CA THR A 79 12.49 -26.29 8.51
C THR A 79 11.80 -26.48 7.17
N THR A 80 11.30 -25.42 6.52
CA THR A 80 10.65 -25.52 5.21
C THR A 80 11.69 -25.85 4.15
N ALA A 81 11.53 -27.00 3.48
CA ALA A 81 12.38 -27.38 2.36
C ALA A 81 12.18 -26.47 1.15
N LEU A 82 13.22 -26.31 0.31
CA LEU A 82 13.05 -25.67 -0.98
C LEU A 82 12.32 -26.64 -1.92
N PRO A 83 11.29 -26.15 -2.64
CA PRO A 83 10.68 -26.96 -3.69
C PRO A 83 11.67 -27.17 -4.84
N THR A 84 11.57 -28.30 -5.52
CA THR A 84 12.28 -28.55 -6.78
C THR A 84 11.37 -28.21 -7.94
N ALA A 85 11.91 -27.60 -8.99
CA ALA A 85 11.16 -27.28 -10.21
C ALA A 85 11.93 -27.80 -11.43
N ALA A 86 11.22 -28.35 -12.41
CA ALA A 86 11.81 -28.65 -13.70
C ALA A 86 12.08 -27.36 -14.49
N LYS A 87 12.86 -27.49 -15.57
CA LYS A 87 13.17 -26.33 -16.42
C LYS A 87 11.90 -25.69 -16.98
N GLY A 88 11.73 -24.41 -16.71
CA GLY A 88 10.56 -23.64 -17.15
C GLY A 88 9.36 -23.67 -16.20
N GLU A 89 9.42 -24.42 -15.12
CA GLU A 89 8.37 -24.47 -14.10
C GLU A 89 8.65 -23.52 -12.93
N VAL A 90 7.59 -23.23 -12.17
CA VAL A 90 7.66 -22.53 -10.90
C VAL A 90 6.92 -23.35 -9.84
N HIS A 91 7.62 -23.73 -8.80
CA HIS A 91 7.06 -24.47 -7.68
C HIS A 91 7.18 -23.67 -6.39
N ALA A 92 6.15 -23.79 -5.55
CA ALA A 92 6.11 -23.23 -4.21
C ALA A 92 6.14 -24.33 -3.16
N ALA A 93 6.74 -24.04 -2.01
CA ALA A 93 6.46 -24.81 -0.80
C ALA A 93 4.99 -24.65 -0.41
N LEU A 94 4.39 -25.67 0.24
CA LEU A 94 2.98 -25.64 0.63
C LEU A 94 2.62 -24.46 1.55
N ASP A 95 3.58 -23.97 2.32
CA ASP A 95 3.42 -22.82 3.20
C ASP A 95 3.67 -21.47 2.51
N LEU A 96 3.94 -21.47 1.20
CA LEU A 96 4.24 -20.30 0.37
C LEU A 96 5.43 -19.45 0.87
N THR A 97 6.30 -19.99 1.69
CA THR A 97 7.46 -19.24 2.21
C THR A 97 8.75 -19.49 1.43
N ALA A 98 8.74 -20.45 0.49
CA ALA A 98 9.86 -20.79 -0.37
C ALA A 98 9.37 -21.10 -1.80
N TRP A 99 10.17 -20.71 -2.79
CA TRP A 99 9.84 -20.81 -4.21
C TRP A 99 11.06 -21.19 -5.03
N THR A 100 10.88 -21.95 -6.09
CA THR A 100 11.93 -22.27 -7.06
C THR A 100 11.39 -22.12 -8.48
N GLY A 101 12.17 -21.49 -9.35
CA GLY A 101 11.80 -21.22 -10.73
C GLY A 101 13.01 -20.88 -11.58
N PRO A 102 12.83 -20.31 -12.79
CA PRO A 102 13.91 -19.95 -13.70
C PRO A 102 14.97 -19.00 -13.11
N TRP A 103 14.59 -18.26 -12.03
CA TRP A 103 15.49 -17.35 -11.31
C TRP A 103 16.33 -18.05 -10.21
N GLY A 104 16.18 -19.35 -10.03
CA GLY A 104 16.70 -20.12 -8.90
C GLY A 104 15.69 -20.20 -7.76
N SER A 105 16.17 -20.24 -6.51
CA SER A 105 15.30 -20.32 -5.35
C SER A 105 15.25 -19.01 -4.61
N SER A 106 14.05 -18.66 -4.13
CA SER A 106 13.77 -17.50 -3.29
C SER A 106 13.03 -17.94 -2.03
N VAL A 107 13.23 -17.20 -0.94
CA VAL A 107 12.58 -17.45 0.34
C VAL A 107 12.04 -16.16 0.92
N ALA A 108 10.92 -16.24 1.62
CA ALA A 108 10.32 -15.10 2.29
C ALA A 108 11.23 -14.59 3.41
N SER A 109 11.57 -13.32 3.35
CA SER A 109 12.43 -12.66 4.33
C SER A 109 11.71 -12.46 5.66
N ASN A 110 12.48 -12.40 6.74
CA ASN A 110 11.99 -11.99 8.04
C ASN A 110 11.78 -10.46 8.04
N LEU A 111 10.53 -10.02 8.14
CA LEU A 111 10.13 -8.62 8.16
C LEU A 111 9.95 -8.06 9.59
N THR A 112 10.16 -8.89 10.63
CA THR A 112 10.13 -8.42 12.01
C THR A 112 11.35 -7.53 12.31
N PRO A 113 11.30 -6.67 13.34
CA PRO A 113 12.41 -5.77 13.66
C PRO A 113 13.58 -6.47 14.39
N ASP A 114 13.79 -7.77 14.15
CA ASP A 114 14.92 -8.50 14.74
C ASP A 114 16.26 -7.96 14.18
N PRO A 115 17.22 -7.57 15.04
CA PRO A 115 18.45 -6.94 14.60
C PRO A 115 19.45 -7.92 13.97
N ALA A 116 19.28 -9.23 14.17
CA ALA A 116 20.21 -10.22 13.65
C ALA A 116 19.71 -10.85 12.33
N THR A 117 18.42 -11.07 12.19
CA THR A 117 17.86 -11.84 11.07
C THR A 117 16.70 -11.13 10.35
N GLY A 118 16.17 -10.06 10.94
CA GLY A 118 14.99 -9.35 10.45
C GLY A 118 15.30 -8.02 9.77
N LEU A 119 14.27 -7.22 9.66
CA LEU A 119 14.29 -5.94 8.94
C LEU A 119 15.34 -4.96 9.52
N SER A 120 15.48 -4.90 10.85
CA SER A 120 16.42 -3.97 11.49
C SER A 120 17.89 -4.26 11.22
N LYS A 121 18.21 -5.43 10.67
CA LYS A 121 19.59 -5.76 10.29
C LYS A 121 20.12 -4.87 9.17
N ALA A 122 19.27 -4.50 8.20
CA ALA A 122 19.73 -3.90 6.95
C ALA A 122 18.90 -2.69 6.48
N TYR A 123 17.75 -2.43 7.12
CA TYR A 123 16.81 -1.44 6.62
C TYR A 123 16.59 -0.28 7.58
N THR A 124 16.75 0.92 7.04
CA THR A 124 16.15 2.16 7.52
C THR A 124 14.85 2.42 6.75
N GLU A 125 14.04 3.38 7.16
CA GLU A 125 12.86 3.80 6.40
C GLU A 125 13.23 4.17 4.96
N ALA A 126 14.28 4.99 4.78
CA ALA A 126 14.71 5.42 3.47
C ALA A 126 15.16 4.25 2.57
N THR A 127 15.93 3.30 3.11
CA THR A 127 16.38 2.13 2.33
C THR A 127 15.24 1.14 2.07
N PHE A 128 14.25 1.06 2.94
CA PHE A 128 13.04 0.29 2.69
C PHE A 128 12.25 0.86 1.51
N ILE A 129 11.99 2.17 1.52
CA ILE A 129 11.30 2.84 0.41
C ILE A 129 12.08 2.67 -0.89
N ALA A 130 13.40 2.91 -0.87
CA ALA A 130 14.25 2.73 -2.04
C ALA A 130 14.18 1.28 -2.59
N THR A 131 14.17 0.28 -1.70
CA THR A 131 14.03 -1.13 -2.07
C THR A 131 12.69 -1.40 -2.76
N MET A 132 11.59 -0.89 -2.22
CA MET A 132 10.26 -1.06 -2.81
C MET A 132 10.14 -0.34 -4.16
N ARG A 133 10.80 0.81 -4.34
CA ARG A 133 10.82 1.56 -5.60
C ARG A 133 11.65 0.90 -6.69
N THR A 134 12.80 0.38 -6.33
CA THR A 134 13.80 -0.09 -7.31
C THR A 134 13.82 -1.60 -7.49
N GLY A 135 13.15 -2.37 -6.61
CA GLY A 135 13.27 -3.82 -6.58
C GLY A 135 14.66 -4.32 -6.17
N LYS A 136 15.53 -3.45 -5.59
CA LYS A 136 16.89 -3.82 -5.15
C LYS A 136 17.04 -3.66 -3.64
N LYS A 137 17.56 -4.69 -3.01
CA LYS A 137 17.88 -4.69 -1.57
C LYS A 137 19.06 -3.76 -1.29
N PRO A 138 19.30 -3.35 -0.02
CA PRO A 138 20.42 -2.48 0.34
C PRO A 138 21.80 -3.00 -0.07
N ASN A 139 21.97 -4.32 -0.19
CA ASN A 139 23.20 -4.95 -0.66
C ASN A 139 23.32 -5.01 -2.20
N GLY A 140 22.42 -4.34 -2.94
CA GLY A 140 22.39 -4.30 -4.40
C GLY A 140 21.76 -5.50 -5.10
N THR A 141 21.42 -6.59 -4.39
CA THR A 141 20.79 -7.75 -5.01
C THR A 141 19.31 -7.47 -5.33
N ALA A 142 18.83 -8.01 -6.45
CA ALA A 142 17.42 -7.88 -6.83
C ALA A 142 16.49 -8.63 -5.86
N ILE A 143 15.31 -8.08 -5.64
CA ILE A 143 14.20 -8.84 -5.07
C ILE A 143 13.80 -9.91 -6.09
N GLN A 144 13.70 -11.15 -5.64
CA GLN A 144 13.36 -12.26 -6.51
C GLN A 144 11.86 -12.52 -6.55
N PRO A 145 11.35 -13.07 -7.67
CA PRO A 145 9.98 -13.56 -7.71
C PRO A 145 9.73 -14.60 -6.59
N PRO A 146 8.49 -14.74 -6.13
CA PRO A 146 7.27 -14.11 -6.63
C PRO A 146 6.95 -12.74 -5.99
N MET A 147 7.87 -12.15 -5.21
CA MET A 147 7.61 -10.85 -4.57
C MET A 147 7.19 -9.81 -5.64
N PRO A 148 5.97 -9.24 -5.56
CA PRO A 148 5.44 -8.38 -6.62
C PRO A 148 5.96 -6.93 -6.52
N SER A 149 7.28 -6.77 -6.57
CA SER A 149 7.94 -5.45 -6.45
C SER A 149 7.47 -4.46 -7.51
N ASP A 150 7.12 -4.94 -8.71
CA ASP A 150 6.57 -4.11 -9.79
C ASP A 150 5.19 -3.52 -9.48
N VAL A 151 4.43 -4.15 -8.60
CA VAL A 151 3.16 -3.63 -8.09
C VAL A 151 3.43 -2.62 -6.97
N TYR A 152 4.24 -2.99 -6.00
CA TYR A 152 4.48 -2.20 -4.80
C TYR A 152 5.27 -0.91 -5.05
N LYS A 153 6.08 -0.85 -6.12
CA LYS A 153 6.77 0.40 -6.51
C LYS A 153 5.82 1.56 -6.80
N ASN A 154 4.52 1.27 -7.04
CA ASN A 154 3.50 2.29 -7.32
C ASN A 154 2.79 2.81 -6.05
N MET A 155 3.08 2.26 -4.87
CA MET A 155 2.54 2.78 -3.61
C MET A 155 3.04 4.20 -3.35
N THR A 156 2.26 5.02 -2.64
CA THR A 156 2.73 6.34 -2.21
C THR A 156 3.88 6.20 -1.20
N ASP A 157 4.70 7.24 -1.05
CA ASP A 157 5.74 7.23 -0.02
C ASP A 157 5.13 7.16 1.39
N ASP A 158 3.98 7.79 1.61
CA ASP A 158 3.27 7.74 2.89
C ASP A 158 2.74 6.34 3.21
N ASP A 159 2.30 5.58 2.21
CA ASP A 159 1.93 4.18 2.39
C ASP A 159 3.15 3.31 2.71
N LEU A 160 4.25 3.49 2.01
CA LEU A 160 5.50 2.76 2.28
C LEU A 160 6.08 3.09 3.66
N LYS A 161 6.06 4.37 4.08
CA LYS A 161 6.43 4.79 5.45
C LYS A 161 5.52 4.14 6.48
N SER A 162 4.21 4.12 6.21
CA SER A 162 3.22 3.49 7.10
C SER A 162 3.50 2.00 7.27
N ILE A 163 3.75 1.28 6.18
CA ILE A 163 4.13 -0.14 6.22
C ILE A 163 5.40 -0.32 7.07
N PHE A 164 6.45 0.46 6.80
CA PHE A 164 7.68 0.38 7.57
C PHE A 164 7.46 0.66 9.06
N ALA A 165 6.69 1.71 9.39
CA ALA A 165 6.33 2.04 10.76
C ALA A 165 5.63 0.88 11.46
N TYR A 166 4.67 0.23 10.79
CA TYR A 166 4.00 -0.95 11.35
C TYR A 166 4.96 -2.13 11.56
N LEU A 167 5.79 -2.47 10.58
CA LEU A 167 6.74 -3.56 10.70
C LEU A 167 7.70 -3.37 11.89
N ARG A 168 7.99 -2.13 12.24
CA ARG A 168 8.80 -1.76 13.42
C ARG A 168 8.08 -1.96 14.75
N THR A 169 6.75 -2.06 14.77
CA THR A 169 5.97 -2.32 15.99
C THR A 169 5.82 -3.80 16.32
N LEU A 170 6.18 -4.68 15.38
CA LEU A 170 6.05 -6.12 15.57
C LEU A 170 7.03 -6.64 16.65
N PRO A 171 6.69 -7.75 17.33
CA PRO A 171 7.66 -8.46 18.15
C PRO A 171 8.88 -8.86 17.32
N ALA A 172 10.08 -8.64 17.85
CA ALA A 172 11.31 -9.09 17.21
C ALA A 172 11.40 -10.62 17.30
N ILE A 173 11.38 -11.29 16.15
CA ILE A 173 11.45 -12.75 16.08
C ILE A 173 12.74 -13.13 15.37
N ARG A 174 13.62 -13.80 16.08
CA ARG A 174 14.85 -14.32 15.49
C ARG A 174 14.53 -15.53 14.60
N ASN A 175 14.72 -15.39 13.30
CA ASN A 175 14.49 -16.46 12.32
C ASN A 175 15.49 -16.36 11.18
N ALA A 176 16.42 -17.32 11.12
CA ALA A 176 17.43 -17.41 10.07
C ALA A 176 16.80 -18.06 8.82
N VAL A 177 16.05 -17.29 8.05
CA VAL A 177 15.27 -17.76 6.89
C VAL A 177 16.11 -18.51 5.84
N PHE A 178 17.41 -18.28 5.79
CA PHE A 178 18.35 -18.97 4.90
C PHE A 178 19.03 -20.20 5.54
N ALA A 179 18.65 -20.57 6.75
CA ALA A 179 19.22 -21.76 7.40
C ALA A 179 18.98 -23.01 6.54
N GLY A 180 20.01 -23.83 6.38
CA GLY A 180 19.97 -25.07 5.58
C GLY A 180 19.88 -24.86 4.06
N LEU A 181 20.01 -23.63 3.55
CA LEU A 181 20.08 -23.37 2.11
C LEU A 181 21.55 -23.36 1.66
N THR A 182 21.84 -24.11 0.62
CA THR A 182 23.10 -23.95 -0.10
C THR A 182 23.04 -22.65 -0.90
N PRO A 183 24.04 -21.77 -0.84
CA PRO A 183 24.09 -20.60 -1.70
C PRO A 183 23.98 -21.04 -3.17
N ALA A 184 23.13 -20.33 -3.95
CA ALA A 184 23.13 -20.55 -5.39
C ALA A 184 24.55 -20.29 -5.94
N PRO A 185 25.05 -21.11 -6.90
CA PRO A 185 26.30 -20.81 -7.56
C PRO A 185 26.23 -19.42 -8.18
N ALA A 186 27.33 -18.66 -8.06
CA ALA A 186 27.41 -17.35 -8.65
C ALA A 186 27.10 -17.43 -10.16
N PRO A 187 26.38 -16.48 -10.76
CA PRO A 187 26.16 -16.48 -12.20
C PRO A 187 27.52 -16.40 -12.90
N ARG A 188 27.71 -17.32 -13.87
CA ARG A 188 28.91 -17.34 -14.73
C ARG A 188 28.83 -16.23 -15.76
#